data_313de897b563bd7e6d47d5fe0a8aadb1
#
_entry.id   313de897b563bd7e6d47d5fe0a8aadb1
#
_cell.length_a   1.000
_cell.length_b   1.000
_cell.length_c   1.000
_cell.angle_alpha   90.00
_cell.angle_beta   90.00
_cell.angle_gamma   90.00
#
_symmetry.space_group_name_H-M   'P 1'
#
loop_
_entity.id
_entity.type
_entity.pdbx_description
1 polymer ?
#
loop_
_entity_poly.entity_id
_entity_poly.type
_entity_poly.pdbx_seq_one_letter_code
_entity_poly.pdbx_strand_id
1 'polypeptide(L)'
;MTDTQARQFMRDFFERYYQTLEQLGNGIAVMRPLGESDKAMWREDADSKDEWKAWKLIPSTVTDQDIEALEKAIGTNLPKCLNAFLTVYHHYFENPVGENPVSAPFKAVRNAWNPLLVKHGYLPFAWDDGGFYIRCIDLTNMPNEEQCGIC
;
A
#
# COMPACT_ATOMS: atom_id res chain seq x y z
N MET A 1 -13.36 -9.26 12.22
CA MET A 1 -11.88 -9.22 12.28
C MET A 1 -11.43 -8.10 13.22
N THR A 2 -10.50 -8.39 14.12
CA THR A 2 -9.88 -7.38 14.98
C THR A 2 -8.75 -6.65 14.24
N ASP A 3 -8.30 -5.51 14.76
CA ASP A 3 -7.16 -4.78 14.19
C ASP A 3 -5.88 -5.64 14.23
N THR A 4 -5.68 -6.38 15.31
CA THR A 4 -4.55 -7.31 15.43
C THR A 4 -4.59 -8.42 14.38
N GLN A 5 -5.76 -8.98 14.11
CA GLN A 5 -5.95 -10.00 13.07
C GLN A 5 -5.71 -9.42 11.66
N ALA A 6 -6.21 -8.21 11.38
CA ALA A 6 -5.99 -7.54 10.11
C ALA A 6 -4.49 -7.25 9.89
N ARG A 7 -3.79 -6.79 10.91
CA ARG A 7 -2.35 -6.52 10.84
C ARG A 7 -1.54 -7.79 10.64
N GLN A 8 -1.89 -8.88 11.32
CA GLN A 8 -1.20 -10.17 11.14
C GLN A 8 -1.44 -10.72 9.74
N PHE A 9 -2.67 -10.67 9.25
CA PHE A 9 -3.01 -11.08 7.88
C PHE A 9 -2.19 -10.30 6.84
N MET A 10 -2.10 -8.99 6.98
CA MET A 10 -1.34 -8.15 6.05
C MET A 10 0.16 -8.42 6.13
N ARG A 11 0.70 -8.66 7.33
CA ARG A 11 2.11 -9.05 7.52
C ARG A 11 2.42 -10.33 6.77
N ASP A 12 1.63 -11.37 6.98
CA ASP A 12 1.81 -12.66 6.31
C ASP A 12 1.65 -12.55 4.79
N PHE A 13 0.69 -11.76 4.33
CA PHE A 13 0.48 -11.49 2.91
C PHE A 13 1.69 -10.82 2.27
N PHE A 14 2.20 -9.73 2.84
CA PHE A 14 3.33 -9.00 2.30
C PHE A 14 4.61 -9.84 2.28
N GLU A 15 4.88 -10.58 3.34
CA GLU A 15 6.06 -11.43 3.45
C GLU A 15 6.03 -12.55 2.39
N ARG A 16 4.90 -13.22 2.22
CA ARG A 16 4.73 -14.26 1.19
C ARG A 16 4.81 -13.70 -0.22
N TYR A 17 4.16 -12.57 -0.46
CA TYR A 17 4.18 -11.94 -1.77
C TYR A 17 5.58 -11.46 -2.13
N TYR A 18 6.29 -10.84 -1.20
CA TYR A 18 7.68 -10.43 -1.41
C TYR A 18 8.59 -11.62 -1.70
N GLN A 19 8.49 -12.71 -0.95
CA GLN A 19 9.25 -13.95 -1.20
C GLN A 19 8.98 -14.52 -2.60
N THR A 20 7.74 -14.47 -3.05
CA THR A 20 7.39 -14.88 -4.42
C THR A 20 8.06 -14.00 -5.47
N LEU A 21 8.05 -12.68 -5.27
CA LEU A 21 8.69 -11.72 -6.18
C LEU A 21 10.23 -11.90 -6.22
N GLU A 22 10.86 -12.18 -5.08
CA GLU A 22 12.32 -12.46 -5.05
C GLU A 22 12.73 -13.63 -5.92
N GLN A 23 11.85 -14.61 -6.12
CA GLN A 23 12.12 -15.80 -6.92
C GLN A 23 11.84 -15.58 -8.41
N LEU A 24 11.07 -14.55 -8.77
CA LEU A 24 10.76 -14.26 -10.16
C LEU A 24 11.91 -13.58 -10.89
N GLY A 25 12.23 -14.09 -12.07
CA GLY A 25 13.25 -13.49 -12.94
C GLY A 25 14.63 -13.36 -12.28
N ASN A 26 15.03 -14.29 -11.40
CA ASN A 26 16.26 -14.21 -10.61
C ASN A 26 16.37 -12.91 -9.80
N GLY A 27 15.28 -12.44 -9.23
CA GLY A 27 15.23 -11.24 -8.40
C GLY A 27 14.96 -9.93 -9.16
N ILE A 28 14.76 -9.97 -10.48
CA ILE A 28 14.44 -8.78 -11.26
C ILE A 28 13.11 -8.15 -10.81
N ALA A 29 12.15 -8.95 -10.35
CA ALA A 29 10.84 -8.45 -9.94
C ALA A 29 10.88 -7.53 -8.70
N VAL A 30 11.94 -7.57 -7.92
CA VAL A 30 12.15 -6.64 -6.79
C VAL A 30 13.12 -5.50 -7.13
N MET A 31 13.52 -5.37 -8.37
CA MET A 31 14.38 -4.29 -8.83
C MET A 31 13.55 -3.12 -9.34
N ARG A 32 13.96 -1.90 -8.98
CA ARG A 32 13.38 -0.68 -9.55
C ARG A 32 14.32 0.51 -9.38
N PRO A 33 14.08 1.62 -10.10
CA PRO A 33 14.79 2.86 -9.82
C PRO A 33 14.49 3.36 -8.41
N LEU A 34 15.51 3.51 -7.59
CA LEU A 34 15.40 3.98 -6.21
C LEU A 34 16.36 5.13 -5.95
N GLY A 35 15.81 6.25 -5.47
CA GLY A 35 16.59 7.41 -5.03
C GLY A 35 16.97 7.36 -3.56
N GLU A 36 17.76 8.34 -3.13
CA GLU A 36 18.23 8.50 -1.74
C GLU A 36 17.07 8.68 -0.73
N SER A 37 15.94 9.23 -1.15
CA SER A 37 14.76 9.42 -0.29
C SER A 37 14.17 8.11 0.22
N ASP A 38 14.41 6.98 -0.48
CA ASP A 38 13.97 5.65 -0.09
C ASP A 38 15.14 4.72 0.29
N LYS A 39 16.27 5.29 0.67
CA LYS A 39 17.47 4.51 1.03
C LYS A 39 17.22 3.48 2.12
N ALA A 40 16.33 3.74 3.06
CA ALA A 40 15.95 2.78 4.08
C ALA A 40 15.35 1.49 3.51
N MET A 41 14.81 1.55 2.30
CA MET A 41 14.21 0.41 1.60
C MET A 41 15.18 -0.28 0.62
N TRP A 42 16.41 0.18 0.48
CA TRP A 42 17.39 -0.53 -0.34
C TRP A 42 17.81 -1.82 0.35
N ARG A 43 17.94 -2.89 -0.41
CA ARG A 43 18.56 -4.10 0.11
C ARG A 43 20.04 -3.86 0.41
N GLU A 44 20.61 -4.67 1.30
CA GLU A 44 22.01 -4.54 1.77
C GLU A 44 23.02 -4.74 0.65
N ASP A 45 22.66 -5.47 -0.41
CA ASP A 45 23.48 -5.72 -1.60
C ASP A 45 23.37 -4.60 -2.67
N ALA A 46 22.55 -3.56 -2.44
CA ALA A 46 22.37 -2.47 -3.38
C ALA A 46 23.61 -1.56 -3.44
N ASP A 47 24.08 -1.26 -4.67
CA ASP A 47 25.12 -0.26 -4.89
C ASP A 47 24.47 1.12 -5.09
N SER A 48 24.98 2.12 -4.38
CA SER A 48 24.48 3.50 -4.49
C SER A 48 24.67 4.11 -5.87
N LYS A 49 25.61 3.58 -6.67
CA LYS A 49 25.88 4.02 -8.05
C LYS A 49 24.87 3.50 -9.06
N ASP A 50 24.18 2.42 -8.74
CA ASP A 50 23.20 1.83 -9.62
C ASP A 50 21.86 2.60 -9.51
N GLU A 51 21.27 2.97 -10.62
CA GLU A 51 19.92 3.53 -10.66
C GLU A 51 18.89 2.48 -10.22
N TRP A 52 19.00 1.26 -10.75
CA TRP A 52 18.14 0.13 -10.40
C TRP A 52 18.70 -0.63 -9.20
N LYS A 53 17.87 -0.74 -8.17
CA LYS A 53 18.23 -1.41 -6.91
C LYS A 53 17.12 -2.35 -6.48
N ALA A 54 17.50 -3.44 -5.83
CA ALA A 54 16.55 -4.29 -5.14
C ALA A 54 16.06 -3.59 -3.87
N TRP A 55 14.75 -3.60 -3.67
CA TRP A 55 14.13 -3.07 -2.45
C TRP A 55 13.78 -4.17 -1.48
N LYS A 56 13.55 -3.82 -0.24
CA LYS A 56 13.11 -4.72 0.83
C LYS A 56 11.91 -4.13 1.56
N LEU A 57 11.11 -5.02 2.16
CA LEU A 57 10.09 -4.61 3.12
C LEU A 57 10.76 -4.00 4.36
N ILE A 58 10.24 -2.89 4.85
CA ILE A 58 10.60 -2.34 6.15
C ILE A 58 9.33 -2.06 6.97
N PRO A 59 9.40 -2.20 8.30
CA PRO A 59 8.27 -1.83 9.15
C PRO A 59 7.83 -0.40 8.86
N SER A 60 6.52 -0.19 8.78
CA SER A 60 5.97 1.14 8.49
C SER A 60 6.36 2.15 9.57
N THR A 61 6.70 3.34 9.12
CA THR A 61 6.94 4.52 9.98
C THR A 61 5.69 5.38 10.17
N VAL A 62 4.58 4.96 9.58
CA VAL A 62 3.29 5.66 9.68
C VAL A 62 2.75 5.58 11.10
N THR A 63 2.36 6.72 11.65
CA THR A 63 1.77 6.86 12.98
C THR A 63 0.24 6.87 12.94
N ASP A 64 -0.39 6.67 14.09
CA ASP A 64 -1.85 6.82 14.22
C ASP A 64 -2.30 8.23 13.83
N GLN A 65 -1.51 9.26 14.13
CA GLN A 65 -1.79 10.64 13.74
C GLN A 65 -1.75 10.83 12.21
N ASP A 66 -0.87 10.14 11.51
CA ASP A 66 -0.83 10.17 10.04
C ASP A 66 -2.10 9.56 9.45
N ILE A 67 -2.59 8.47 10.04
CA ILE A 67 -3.86 7.83 9.63
C ILE A 67 -5.05 8.76 9.92
N GLU A 68 -5.13 9.36 11.09
CA GLU A 68 -6.18 10.33 11.43
C GLU A 68 -6.20 11.51 10.46
N ALA A 69 -5.03 12.03 10.11
CA ALA A 69 -4.89 13.11 9.14
C ALA A 69 -5.35 12.68 7.74
N LEU A 70 -5.02 11.44 7.32
CA LEU A 70 -5.48 10.87 6.06
C LEU A 70 -7.00 10.73 6.04
N GLU A 71 -7.59 10.12 7.06
CA GLU A 71 -9.03 9.92 7.19
C GLU A 71 -9.80 11.24 7.14
N LYS A 72 -9.27 12.27 7.80
CA LYS A 72 -9.82 13.62 7.75
C LYS A 72 -9.75 14.22 6.35
N ALA A 73 -8.62 14.02 5.65
CA ALA A 73 -8.42 14.57 4.30
C ALA A 73 -9.31 13.89 3.25
N ILE A 74 -9.52 12.57 3.36
CA ILE A 74 -10.36 11.81 2.42
C ILE A 74 -11.84 11.82 2.79
N GLY A 75 -12.20 12.19 4.03
CA GLY A 75 -13.58 12.35 4.48
C GLY A 75 -14.27 11.07 4.92
N THR A 76 -13.54 10.00 5.22
CA THR A 76 -14.08 8.73 5.72
C THR A 76 -13.02 7.97 6.53
N ASN A 77 -13.47 7.06 7.40
CA ASN A 77 -12.59 6.16 8.12
C ASN A 77 -12.10 5.03 7.21
N LEU A 78 -10.89 4.58 7.45
CA LEU A 78 -10.32 3.45 6.71
C LEU A 78 -10.86 2.12 7.25
N PRO A 79 -11.28 1.20 6.38
CA PRO A 79 -11.49 -0.19 6.78
C PRO A 79 -10.23 -0.79 7.40
N LYS A 80 -10.39 -1.71 8.35
CA LYS A 80 -9.26 -2.30 9.10
C LYS A 80 -8.19 -2.93 8.20
N CYS A 81 -8.60 -3.62 7.15
CA CYS A 81 -7.66 -4.21 6.20
C CYS A 81 -6.87 -3.14 5.44
N LEU A 82 -7.50 -2.05 5.00
CA LEU A 82 -6.77 -0.97 4.33
C LEU A 82 -5.86 -0.22 5.32
N ASN A 83 -6.31 0.02 6.54
CA ASN A 83 -5.46 0.58 7.59
C ASN A 83 -4.22 -0.29 7.81
N ALA A 84 -4.40 -1.61 7.98
CA ALA A 84 -3.30 -2.56 8.13
C ALA A 84 -2.37 -2.56 6.90
N PHE A 85 -2.93 -2.52 5.69
CA PHE A 85 -2.17 -2.42 4.45
C PHE A 85 -1.24 -1.19 4.43
N LEU A 86 -1.71 -0.06 4.93
CA LEU A 86 -0.95 1.20 4.94
C LEU A 86 0.02 1.31 6.12
N THR A 87 -0.15 0.50 7.18
CA THR A 87 0.57 0.70 8.45
C THR A 87 1.45 -0.47 8.87
N VAL A 88 1.46 -1.60 8.15
CA VAL A 88 2.30 -2.75 8.53
C VAL A 88 3.70 -2.63 7.94
N TYR A 89 3.83 -2.44 6.63
CA TYR A 89 5.10 -2.29 5.94
C TYR A 89 5.08 -1.13 4.96
N HIS A 90 6.24 -0.54 4.73
CA HIS A 90 6.54 0.18 3.48
C HIS A 90 6.95 -0.83 2.41
N HIS A 91 6.52 -0.59 1.18
CA HIS A 91 6.74 -1.50 0.06
C HIS A 91 6.63 -0.79 -1.30
N TYR A 92 7.11 -1.47 -2.32
CA TYR A 92 6.97 -1.05 -3.71
C TYR A 92 6.17 -2.06 -4.53
N PHE A 93 5.20 -2.72 -3.94
CA PHE A 93 4.27 -3.53 -4.72
C PHE A 93 3.47 -2.61 -5.64
N GLU A 94 3.72 -2.69 -6.92
CA GLU A 94 3.03 -1.83 -7.88
C GLU A 94 1.60 -2.32 -8.07
N ASN A 95 1.41 -3.25 -8.90
CA ASN A 95 0.11 -3.73 -9.30
C ASN A 95 -0.13 -5.17 -8.79
N PRO A 96 -1.27 -5.49 -8.31
CA PRO A 96 -2.54 -4.73 -8.23
C PRO A 96 -2.74 -3.91 -6.94
N VAL A 97 -1.77 -3.83 -6.07
CA VAL A 97 -1.97 -3.39 -4.67
C VAL A 97 -1.68 -1.91 -4.41
N GLY A 98 -0.89 -1.26 -5.25
CA GLY A 98 -0.48 0.13 -5.04
C GLY A 98 0.71 0.28 -4.08
N GLU A 99 1.72 1.01 -4.51
CA GLU A 99 2.94 1.22 -3.75
C GLU A 99 2.74 2.11 -2.52
N ASN A 100 3.50 1.83 -1.46
CA ASN A 100 3.49 2.60 -0.22
C ASN A 100 4.93 2.82 0.27
N PRO A 101 5.74 3.60 -0.47
CA PRO A 101 7.14 3.82 -0.13
C PRO A 101 7.32 4.71 1.10
N VAL A 102 8.47 4.64 1.74
CA VAL A 102 8.77 5.47 2.93
C VAL A 102 8.83 6.97 2.61
N SER A 103 9.26 7.34 1.40
CA SER A 103 9.33 8.74 0.95
C SER A 103 7.98 9.37 0.65
N ALA A 104 6.97 8.57 0.36
CA ALA A 104 5.63 9.02 -0.01
C ALA A 104 4.56 8.07 0.50
N PRO A 105 4.35 7.98 1.82
CA PRO A 105 3.27 7.17 2.40
C PRO A 105 1.91 7.59 1.83
N PHE A 106 1.04 6.63 1.61
CA PHE A 106 -0.31 6.84 1.07
C PHE A 106 -0.38 7.38 -0.37
N LYS A 107 0.74 7.37 -1.10
CA LYS A 107 0.80 7.90 -2.47
C LYS A 107 -0.31 7.36 -3.36
N ALA A 108 -0.54 6.05 -3.35
CA ALA A 108 -1.57 5.43 -4.17
C ALA A 108 -2.98 5.91 -3.80
N VAL A 109 -3.30 5.98 -2.50
CA VAL A 109 -4.59 6.49 -2.01
C VAL A 109 -4.78 7.96 -2.38
N ARG A 110 -3.75 8.78 -2.17
CA ARG A 110 -3.81 10.21 -2.51
C ARG A 110 -3.99 10.46 -4.00
N ASN A 111 -3.31 9.69 -4.84
CA ASN A 111 -3.41 9.81 -6.30
C ASN A 111 -4.75 9.32 -6.85
N ALA A 112 -5.37 8.35 -6.19
CA ALA A 112 -6.67 7.81 -6.60
C ALA A 112 -7.85 8.59 -5.99
N TRP A 113 -7.61 9.45 -4.99
CA TRP A 113 -8.68 10.10 -4.24
C TRP A 113 -9.62 10.90 -5.14
N ASN A 114 -10.92 10.69 -4.92
CA ASN A 114 -11.99 11.38 -5.64
C ASN A 114 -13.18 11.58 -4.69
N PRO A 115 -13.55 12.84 -4.36
CA PRO A 115 -14.61 13.14 -3.39
C PRO A 115 -15.99 12.65 -3.83
N LEU A 116 -16.23 12.54 -5.13
CA LEU A 116 -17.51 12.01 -5.63
C LEU A 116 -17.65 10.52 -5.33
N LEU A 117 -16.57 9.74 -5.48
CA LEU A 117 -16.59 8.33 -5.14
C LEU A 117 -16.85 8.12 -3.66
N VAL A 118 -16.14 8.85 -2.79
CA VAL A 118 -16.34 8.76 -1.34
C VAL A 118 -17.77 9.15 -0.95
N LYS A 119 -18.32 10.19 -1.56
CA LYS A 119 -19.73 10.61 -1.34
C LYS A 119 -20.73 9.50 -1.69
N HIS A 120 -20.42 8.68 -2.67
CA HIS A 120 -21.26 7.55 -3.11
C HIS A 120 -20.92 6.22 -2.43
N GLY A 121 -20.07 6.22 -1.40
CA GLY A 121 -19.75 5.02 -0.63
C GLY A 121 -18.62 4.18 -1.20
N TYR A 122 -17.80 4.75 -2.08
CA TYR A 122 -16.64 4.07 -2.66
C TYR A 122 -15.35 4.73 -2.21
N LEU A 123 -14.46 3.97 -1.58
CA LEU A 123 -13.15 4.46 -1.15
C LEU A 123 -12.10 4.10 -2.20
N PRO A 124 -11.63 5.06 -3.00
CA PRO A 124 -10.57 4.79 -3.95
C PRO A 124 -9.23 4.60 -3.23
N PHE A 125 -8.46 3.59 -3.62
CA PHE A 125 -7.17 3.30 -3.00
C PHE A 125 -6.00 3.16 -3.97
N ALA A 126 -6.25 2.89 -5.26
CA ALA A 126 -5.21 2.81 -6.29
C ALA A 126 -5.79 2.95 -7.69
N TRP A 127 -4.93 3.33 -8.64
CA TRP A 127 -5.20 3.17 -10.07
C TRP A 127 -4.77 1.77 -10.54
N ASP A 128 -5.36 1.30 -11.64
CA ASP A 128 -4.83 0.15 -12.36
C ASP A 128 -3.53 0.50 -13.12
N ASP A 129 -2.85 -0.50 -13.64
CA ASP A 129 -1.57 -0.35 -14.36
C ASP A 129 -1.66 0.58 -15.56
N GLY A 130 -2.77 0.54 -16.27
CA GLY A 130 -3.00 1.35 -17.45
C GLY A 130 -3.43 2.78 -17.13
N GLY A 131 -3.78 3.07 -15.86
CA GLY A 131 -4.34 4.36 -15.45
C GLY A 131 -5.74 4.62 -15.98
N PHE A 132 -6.47 3.57 -16.36
CA PHE A 132 -7.82 3.67 -16.91
C PHE A 132 -8.92 3.48 -15.87
N TYR A 133 -8.64 2.71 -14.82
CA TYR A 133 -9.61 2.36 -13.80
C TYR A 133 -9.10 2.71 -12.41
N ILE A 134 -10.01 3.17 -11.57
CA ILE A 134 -9.74 3.38 -10.13
C ILE A 134 -10.26 2.16 -9.38
N ARG A 135 -9.41 1.57 -8.54
CA ARG A 135 -9.81 0.51 -7.62
C ARG A 135 -10.38 1.11 -6.36
N CYS A 136 -11.54 0.65 -5.97
CA CYS A 136 -12.27 1.14 -4.82
C CYS A 136 -12.65 0.01 -3.85
N ILE A 137 -12.78 0.35 -2.58
CA ILE A 137 -13.46 -0.48 -1.60
C ILE A 137 -14.90 0.02 -1.51
N ASP A 138 -15.86 -0.90 -1.62
CA ASP A 138 -17.27 -0.61 -1.40
C ASP A 138 -17.55 -0.49 0.10
N LEU A 139 -17.84 0.70 0.55
CA LEU A 139 -18.14 1.01 1.95
C LEU A 139 -19.62 0.88 2.31
N THR A 140 -20.49 0.52 1.37
CA THR A 140 -21.95 0.45 1.62
C THR A 140 -22.32 -0.60 2.67
N ASN A 141 -21.45 -1.58 2.90
CA ASN A 141 -21.60 -2.62 3.91
C ASN A 141 -20.92 -2.31 5.25
N MET A 142 -20.36 -1.11 5.45
CA MET A 142 -19.89 -0.70 6.76
C MET A 142 -21.07 -0.60 7.74
N PRO A 143 -20.99 -1.11 8.99
CA PRO A 143 -19.81 -1.55 9.72
C PRO A 143 -19.36 -3.01 9.49
N ASN A 144 -19.99 -3.79 8.62
CA ASN A 144 -19.59 -5.16 8.33
C ASN A 144 -18.45 -5.16 7.30
N GLU A 145 -17.26 -4.74 7.72
CA GLU A 145 -16.09 -4.57 6.85
C GLU A 145 -15.72 -5.83 6.05
N GLU A 146 -15.99 -7.02 6.59
CA GLU A 146 -15.70 -8.30 5.93
C GLU A 146 -16.56 -8.52 4.67
N GLN A 147 -17.64 -7.75 4.52
CA GLN A 147 -18.52 -7.78 3.37
C GLN A 147 -18.23 -6.65 2.37
N CYS A 148 -17.27 -5.77 2.66
CA CYS A 148 -16.87 -4.75 1.72
C CYS A 148 -16.13 -5.37 0.55
N GLY A 149 -16.68 -5.22 -0.66
CA GLY A 149 -16.07 -5.68 -1.89
C GLY A 149 -15.02 -4.71 -2.41
N ILE A 150 -14.14 -5.21 -3.29
CA ILE A 150 -13.25 -4.38 -4.10
C ILE A 150 -13.85 -4.27 -5.50
N CYS A 151 -13.89 -3.08 -6.04
CA CYS A 151 -14.36 -2.77 -7.38
C CYS A 151 -13.44 -1.81 -8.14
#